data_f690e0c8b888d221d10d6016effcbf03
#
_entry.id   f690e0c8b888d221d10d6016effcbf03
#
_cell.length_a   1.000
_cell.length_b   1.000
_cell.length_c   1.000
_cell.angle_alpha   90.00
_cell.angle_beta   90.00
_cell.angle_gamma   90.00
#
_symmetry.space_group_name_H-M   'P 1'
#
loop_
_entity.id
_entity.type
_entity.pdbx_description
1 polymer ?
#
loop_
_entity_poly.entity_id
_entity_poly.type
_entity_poly.pdbx_seq_one_letter_code
_entity_poly.pdbx_strand_id
1 'polypeptide(L)'
;MSPRPAVEPPAPPRPAPPRPAAQRAVSPRPAAETSARGPVDLRRAFRRHAAGVTIVTMAGPLGPVGFTATSVASLSEEPPLVSLALSTRSSLASVLTGASTLVVHLLSAGHHDLAARFARPGADRFAPPTHWRRLPGGEPLLLDAEVWMRCRIRRRTVEGDHHLVIAEILESRVGRADPPLIYHDGSYGTVGPRSGSGSGPGPSSGAARQAAPPGDGDLGIR
;
A
#
# COMPACT_ATOMS: atom_id res chain seq x y z
N MET A 1 29.52 -13.47 76.15
CA MET A 1 30.38 -13.06 75.05
C MET A 1 29.64 -13.54 73.75
N SER A 2 28.92 -12.67 73.08
CA SER A 2 28.24 -12.98 71.82
C SER A 2 29.18 -12.70 70.64
N PRO A 3 29.26 -13.57 69.63
CA PRO A 3 30.13 -13.33 68.50
C PRO A 3 29.56 -12.22 67.60
N ARG A 4 30.45 -11.34 67.14
CA ARG A 4 30.19 -10.30 66.14
C ARG A 4 29.81 -10.91 64.78
N PRO A 5 28.84 -10.38 64.07
CA PRO A 5 28.59 -10.83 62.71
C PRO A 5 29.74 -10.41 61.78
N ALA A 6 30.12 -11.34 60.90
CA ALA A 6 31.10 -11.10 59.84
C ALA A 6 30.55 -10.12 58.80
N VAL A 7 31.33 -9.10 58.50
CA VAL A 7 31.00 -8.13 57.43
C VAL A 7 31.40 -8.75 56.10
N GLU A 8 30.41 -8.99 55.24
CA GLU A 8 30.58 -9.51 53.89
C GLU A 8 31.28 -8.44 53.00
N PRO A 9 32.29 -8.79 52.22
CA PRO A 9 32.96 -7.81 51.36
C PRO A 9 32.03 -7.30 50.23
N PRO A 10 32.19 -6.06 49.80
CA PRO A 10 31.32 -5.49 48.73
C PRO A 10 31.54 -6.22 47.40
N ALA A 11 30.44 -6.47 46.71
CA ALA A 11 30.42 -7.12 45.39
C ALA A 11 31.23 -6.31 44.36
N PRO A 12 31.93 -6.97 43.44
CA PRO A 12 32.70 -6.27 42.39
C PRO A 12 31.80 -5.44 41.48
N PRO A 13 32.30 -4.30 40.97
CA PRO A 13 31.51 -3.42 40.10
C PRO A 13 31.14 -4.15 38.81
N ARG A 14 29.89 -3.99 38.38
CA ARG A 14 29.39 -4.51 37.10
C ARG A 14 30.22 -3.94 35.93
N PRO A 15 30.57 -4.77 34.94
CA PRO A 15 31.23 -4.28 33.74
C PRO A 15 30.34 -3.26 33.03
N ALA A 16 30.95 -2.17 32.56
CA ALA A 16 30.29 -1.13 31.81
C ALA A 16 29.69 -1.72 30.51
N PRO A 17 28.49 -1.24 30.05
CA PRO A 17 27.92 -1.70 28.79
C PRO A 17 28.87 -1.36 27.65
N PRO A 18 28.91 -2.20 26.58
CA PRO A 18 29.75 -1.93 25.43
C PRO A 18 29.33 -0.60 24.78
N ARG A 19 30.29 0.23 24.45
CA ARG A 19 30.06 1.47 23.70
C ARG A 19 29.39 1.13 22.37
N PRO A 20 28.34 1.87 21.97
CA PRO A 20 27.76 1.69 20.65
C PRO A 20 28.86 1.85 19.60
N ALA A 21 28.95 0.88 18.68
CA ALA A 21 29.87 0.93 17.57
C ALA A 21 29.65 2.24 16.82
N ALA A 22 30.72 3.02 16.65
CA ALA A 22 30.69 4.25 15.90
C ALA A 22 30.07 3.97 14.51
N GLN A 23 28.90 4.52 14.25
CA GLN A 23 28.32 4.50 12.91
C GLN A 23 29.35 5.14 11.98
N ARG A 24 29.94 4.32 11.13
CA ARG A 24 30.85 4.77 10.08
C ARG A 24 30.07 5.79 9.24
N ALA A 25 30.47 7.05 9.32
CA ALA A 25 29.92 8.09 8.48
C ALA A 25 30.10 7.65 7.03
N VAL A 26 28.98 7.38 6.36
CA VAL A 26 28.99 7.17 4.91
C VAL A 26 29.34 8.51 4.32
N SER A 27 30.57 8.66 3.84
CA SER A 27 31.00 9.83 3.09
C SER A 27 30.03 10.06 1.96
N PRO A 28 29.56 11.30 1.71
CA PRO A 28 28.70 11.59 0.56
C PRO A 28 29.45 11.14 -0.70
N ARG A 29 28.84 10.22 -1.41
CA ARG A 29 29.32 9.77 -2.72
C ARG A 29 29.42 11.01 -3.60
N PRO A 30 30.55 11.25 -4.31
CA PRO A 30 30.65 12.40 -5.19
C PRO A 30 29.48 12.35 -6.17
N ALA A 31 28.86 13.51 -6.42
CA ALA A 31 27.77 13.63 -7.37
C ALA A 31 28.20 12.95 -8.66
N ALA A 32 27.51 11.87 -9.02
CA ALA A 32 27.78 11.14 -10.25
C ALA A 32 27.61 12.13 -11.39
N GLU A 33 28.65 12.25 -12.22
CA GLU A 33 28.62 12.97 -13.47
C GLU A 33 27.31 12.66 -14.19
N THR A 34 26.56 13.70 -14.51
CA THR A 34 25.33 13.60 -15.29
C THR A 34 25.70 13.17 -16.68
N SER A 35 25.93 11.85 -16.85
CA SER A 35 25.95 11.22 -18.15
C SER A 35 24.65 11.62 -18.82
N ALA A 36 24.70 12.13 -20.05
CA ALA A 36 23.57 12.52 -20.87
C ALA A 36 22.69 11.28 -21.18
N ARG A 37 21.99 10.80 -20.17
CA ARG A 37 20.94 9.80 -20.33
C ARG A 37 19.75 10.54 -20.93
N GLY A 38 19.23 10.01 -22.03
CA GLY A 38 17.98 10.52 -22.60
C GLY A 38 16.86 10.57 -21.54
N PRO A 39 15.78 11.30 -21.80
CA PRO A 39 14.70 11.51 -20.83
C PRO A 39 14.18 10.15 -20.32
N VAL A 40 14.06 10.04 -19.00
CA VAL A 40 13.53 8.82 -18.36
C VAL A 40 12.04 8.72 -18.69
N ASP A 41 11.66 7.73 -19.48
CA ASP A 41 10.25 7.44 -19.75
C ASP A 41 9.70 6.47 -18.68
N LEU A 42 9.47 7.02 -17.50
CA LEU A 42 8.95 6.29 -16.34
C LEU A 42 7.60 5.62 -16.65
N ARG A 43 6.71 6.31 -17.35
CA ARG A 43 5.38 5.78 -17.70
C ARG A 43 5.47 4.54 -18.57
N ARG A 44 6.32 4.58 -19.58
CA ARG A 44 6.52 3.44 -20.49
C ARG A 44 7.11 2.25 -19.76
N ALA A 45 8.06 2.48 -18.85
CA ALA A 45 8.64 1.42 -18.03
C ALA A 45 7.58 0.80 -17.12
N PHE A 46 6.80 1.62 -16.39
CA PHE A 46 5.79 1.13 -15.44
C PHE A 46 4.54 0.54 -16.10
N ARG A 47 4.28 0.81 -17.37
CA ARG A 47 3.28 0.05 -18.14
C ARG A 47 3.60 -1.44 -18.22
N ARG A 48 4.87 -1.82 -18.14
CA ARG A 48 5.31 -3.22 -18.13
C ARG A 48 5.27 -3.86 -16.74
N HIS A 49 5.03 -3.08 -15.71
CA HIS A 49 4.91 -3.57 -14.34
C HIS A 49 3.46 -3.94 -14.04
N ALA A 50 3.21 -5.22 -13.76
CA ALA A 50 1.90 -5.65 -13.29
C ALA A 50 1.76 -5.31 -11.80
N ALA A 51 0.72 -4.58 -11.44
CA ALA A 51 0.47 -4.18 -10.07
C ALA A 51 -0.88 -4.69 -9.58
N GLY A 52 -0.94 -5.12 -8.32
CA GLY A 52 -2.20 -5.44 -7.66
C GLY A 52 -3.10 -4.21 -7.55
N VAL A 53 -4.39 -4.38 -7.77
CA VAL A 53 -5.37 -3.29 -7.66
C VAL A 53 -5.97 -3.28 -6.27
N THR A 54 -5.98 -2.10 -5.67
CA THR A 54 -6.53 -1.86 -4.33
C THR A 54 -7.50 -0.68 -4.36
N ILE A 55 -8.39 -0.62 -3.38
CA ILE A 55 -9.14 0.59 -3.06
C ILE A 55 -8.72 1.06 -1.68
N VAL A 56 -8.39 2.34 -1.57
CA VAL A 56 -8.11 3.00 -0.29
C VAL A 56 -9.30 3.88 0.05
N THR A 57 -9.84 3.73 1.27
CA THR A 57 -10.96 4.53 1.77
C THR A 57 -10.58 5.26 3.04
N MET A 58 -11.18 6.44 3.25
CA MET A 58 -10.95 7.31 4.41
C MET A 58 -12.24 8.01 4.80
N ALA A 59 -12.33 8.43 6.06
CA ALA A 59 -13.34 9.39 6.49
C ALA A 59 -12.96 10.78 5.94
N GLY A 60 -13.82 11.36 5.13
CA GLY A 60 -13.68 12.75 4.69
C GLY A 60 -14.58 13.69 5.50
N PRO A 61 -14.35 14.99 5.43
CA PRO A 61 -15.12 15.99 6.19
C PRO A 61 -16.59 16.05 5.78
N LEU A 62 -16.90 15.73 4.53
CA LEU A 62 -18.26 15.76 3.97
C LEU A 62 -18.86 14.35 3.79
N GLY A 63 -18.17 13.31 4.20
CA GLY A 63 -18.63 11.93 4.03
C GLY A 63 -17.51 10.96 3.67
N PRO A 64 -17.86 9.74 3.25
CA PRO A 64 -16.89 8.72 2.85
C PRO A 64 -16.15 9.13 1.58
N VAL A 65 -14.85 8.88 1.53
CA VAL A 65 -14.02 9.09 0.34
C VAL A 65 -13.15 7.88 0.08
N GLY A 66 -12.72 7.69 -1.16
CA GLY A 66 -11.84 6.60 -1.54
C GLY A 66 -11.36 6.71 -2.98
N PHE A 67 -10.34 5.96 -3.31
CA PHE A 67 -9.74 5.92 -4.65
C PHE A 67 -9.13 4.54 -4.93
N THR A 68 -9.02 4.21 -6.21
CA THR A 68 -8.28 3.04 -6.68
C THR A 68 -6.79 3.34 -6.71
N ALA A 69 -5.98 2.44 -6.19
CA ALA A 69 -4.53 2.56 -6.18
C ALA A 69 -3.85 1.27 -6.62
N THR A 70 -2.72 1.42 -7.30
CA THR A 70 -1.80 0.34 -7.68
C THR A 70 -0.44 0.50 -7.00
N SER A 71 -0.29 1.52 -6.15
CA SER A 71 0.95 1.86 -5.46
C SER A 71 1.09 1.24 -4.07
N VAL A 72 0.11 0.44 -3.63
CA VAL A 72 0.16 -0.19 -2.30
C VAL A 72 1.18 -1.32 -2.30
N ALA A 73 2.08 -1.28 -1.31
CA ALA A 73 3.07 -2.33 -1.09
C ALA A 73 3.24 -2.64 0.40
N SER A 74 3.56 -3.90 0.71
CA SER A 74 4.04 -4.30 2.02
C SER A 74 5.40 -3.67 2.28
N LEU A 75 5.60 -3.10 3.47
CA LEU A 75 6.83 -2.39 3.84
C LEU A 75 7.61 -3.07 4.97
N SER A 76 6.91 -3.62 5.95
CA SER A 76 7.52 -4.23 7.14
C SER A 76 6.54 -5.23 7.76
N GLU A 77 7.07 -6.27 8.38
CA GLU A 77 6.28 -7.23 9.15
C GLU A 77 6.24 -6.87 10.64
N GLU A 78 7.31 -6.27 11.16
CA GLU A 78 7.39 -5.89 12.57
C GLU A 78 8.01 -4.49 12.72
N PRO A 79 7.20 -3.45 13.04
CA PRO A 79 5.74 -3.48 13.06
C PRO A 79 5.14 -3.70 11.66
N PRO A 80 3.88 -4.17 11.56
CA PRO A 80 3.25 -4.43 10.26
C PRO A 80 2.93 -3.10 9.56
N LEU A 81 3.65 -2.80 8.48
CA LEU A 81 3.54 -1.54 7.74
C LEU A 81 3.23 -1.79 6.27
N VAL A 82 2.45 -0.89 5.72
CA VAL A 82 2.22 -0.75 4.28
C VAL A 82 2.61 0.64 3.82
N SER A 83 3.00 0.76 2.55
CA SER A 83 3.23 2.03 1.88
C SER A 83 2.23 2.22 0.74
N LEU A 84 1.91 3.47 0.43
CA LEU A 84 1.12 3.85 -0.74
C LEU A 84 1.48 5.27 -1.19
N ALA A 85 1.21 5.57 -2.45
CA ALA A 85 1.40 6.90 -3.01
C ALA A 85 0.07 7.44 -3.58
N LEU A 86 -0.14 8.76 -3.42
CA LEU A 86 -1.26 9.49 -4.00
C LEU A 86 -0.75 10.80 -4.60
N SER A 87 -1.14 11.10 -5.84
CA SER A 87 -0.77 12.36 -6.49
C SER A 87 -1.20 13.58 -5.67
N THR A 88 -0.32 14.58 -5.56
CA THR A 88 -0.62 15.88 -4.92
C THR A 88 -1.73 16.65 -5.65
N ARG A 89 -2.00 16.31 -6.91
CA ARG A 89 -3.08 16.89 -7.72
C ARG A 89 -4.42 16.18 -7.51
N SER A 90 -4.45 15.06 -6.79
CA SER A 90 -5.69 14.35 -6.48
C SER A 90 -6.61 15.23 -5.65
N SER A 91 -7.90 15.25 -5.98
CA SER A 91 -8.93 15.92 -5.16
C SER A 91 -8.99 15.37 -3.72
N LEU A 92 -8.41 14.21 -3.48
CA LEU A 92 -8.36 13.57 -2.16
C LEU A 92 -7.04 13.87 -1.40
N ALA A 93 -6.11 14.62 -1.97
CA ALA A 93 -4.84 14.94 -1.33
C ALA A 93 -5.03 15.66 0.02
N SER A 94 -5.95 16.63 0.08
CA SER A 94 -6.27 17.35 1.33
C SER A 94 -6.90 16.44 2.38
N VAL A 95 -7.77 15.52 1.98
CA VAL A 95 -8.36 14.53 2.89
C VAL A 95 -7.30 13.59 3.43
N LEU A 96 -6.43 13.06 2.55
CA LEU A 96 -5.31 12.21 2.95
C LEU A 96 -4.39 12.92 3.94
N THR A 97 -4.14 14.21 3.74
CA THR A 97 -3.29 15.00 4.64
C THR A 97 -3.90 15.13 6.04
N GLY A 98 -5.21 15.23 6.16
CA GLY A 98 -5.94 15.34 7.43
C GLY A 98 -6.33 14.01 8.08
N ALA A 99 -6.35 12.91 7.32
CA ALA A 99 -6.78 11.62 7.84
C ALA A 99 -5.77 11.03 8.84
N SER A 100 -6.22 10.43 9.93
CA SER A 100 -5.38 9.66 10.86
C SER A 100 -5.36 8.16 10.52
N THR A 101 -6.42 7.68 9.90
CA THR A 101 -6.63 6.26 9.57
C THR A 101 -7.18 6.11 8.16
N LEU A 102 -6.98 4.94 7.59
CA LEU A 102 -7.50 4.53 6.28
C LEU A 102 -7.77 3.03 6.26
N VAL A 103 -8.54 2.57 5.28
CA VAL A 103 -8.71 1.14 5.01
C VAL A 103 -8.21 0.84 3.61
N VAL A 104 -7.36 -0.16 3.49
CA VAL A 104 -6.87 -0.71 2.21
C VAL A 104 -7.66 -1.98 1.93
N HIS A 105 -8.25 -2.07 0.74
CA HIS A 105 -9.00 -3.25 0.27
C HIS A 105 -8.25 -3.85 -0.92
N LEU A 106 -7.83 -5.11 -0.82
CA LEU A 106 -7.21 -5.83 -1.93
C LEU A 106 -8.33 -6.40 -2.81
N LEU A 107 -8.28 -6.12 -4.09
CA LEU A 107 -9.36 -6.50 -5.00
C LEU A 107 -9.08 -7.82 -5.71
N SER A 108 -10.13 -8.61 -5.87
CA SER A 108 -10.13 -9.82 -6.70
C SER A 108 -10.66 -9.54 -8.11
N ALA A 109 -10.51 -10.49 -9.01
CA ALA A 109 -10.90 -10.40 -10.42
C ALA A 109 -12.37 -9.98 -10.63
N GLY A 110 -13.26 -10.35 -9.72
CA GLY A 110 -14.68 -9.97 -9.77
C GLY A 110 -14.96 -8.49 -9.47
N HIS A 111 -13.96 -7.72 -9.01
CA HIS A 111 -14.14 -6.33 -8.59
C HIS A 111 -13.74 -5.29 -9.65
N HIS A 112 -13.71 -5.68 -10.94
CA HIS A 112 -13.36 -4.77 -12.04
C HIS A 112 -14.21 -3.47 -12.03
N ASP A 113 -15.53 -3.58 -11.97
CA ASP A 113 -16.43 -2.44 -12.01
C ASP A 113 -16.31 -1.54 -10.78
N LEU A 114 -16.05 -2.16 -9.61
CA LEU A 114 -15.79 -1.44 -8.37
C LEU A 114 -14.48 -0.64 -8.48
N ALA A 115 -13.41 -1.26 -8.98
CA ALA A 115 -12.13 -0.59 -9.23
C ALA A 115 -12.28 0.57 -10.21
N ALA A 116 -12.97 0.37 -11.33
CA ALA A 116 -13.23 1.40 -12.34
C ALA A 116 -14.03 2.57 -11.77
N ARG A 117 -15.04 2.32 -10.93
CA ARG A 117 -15.83 3.34 -10.24
C ARG A 117 -14.97 4.21 -9.32
N PHE A 118 -14.12 3.59 -8.50
CA PHE A 118 -13.25 4.32 -7.58
C PHE A 118 -12.11 5.06 -8.28
N ALA A 119 -11.75 4.66 -9.50
CA ALA A 119 -10.78 5.35 -10.34
C ALA A 119 -11.36 6.60 -11.03
N ARG A 120 -12.68 6.66 -11.27
CA ARG A 120 -13.32 7.74 -12.06
C ARG A 120 -13.39 9.04 -11.25
N PRO A 121 -12.88 10.18 -11.79
CA PRO A 121 -13.08 11.49 -11.18
C PRO A 121 -14.56 11.86 -11.12
N GLY A 122 -14.99 12.49 -10.01
CA GLY A 122 -16.35 12.98 -9.84
C GLY A 122 -17.44 11.91 -9.68
N ALA A 123 -17.11 10.63 -9.72
CA ALA A 123 -18.09 9.57 -9.50
C ALA A 123 -18.56 9.53 -8.03
N ASP A 124 -19.86 9.27 -7.83
CA ASP A 124 -20.37 8.88 -6.53
C ASP A 124 -19.95 7.42 -6.26
N ARG A 125 -18.84 7.28 -5.57
CA ARG A 125 -18.18 6.00 -5.33
C ARG A 125 -18.90 5.11 -4.32
N PHE A 126 -19.73 5.73 -3.47
CA PHE A 126 -20.40 5.06 -2.36
C PHE A 126 -21.90 4.87 -2.56
N ALA A 127 -22.44 5.38 -3.67
CA ALA A 127 -23.82 5.08 -4.08
C ALA A 127 -23.98 3.61 -4.51
N PRO A 128 -25.19 3.06 -4.49
CA PRO A 128 -25.46 1.73 -5.04
C PRO A 128 -24.91 1.56 -6.47
N PRO A 129 -24.37 0.39 -6.82
CA PRO A 129 -24.37 -0.86 -6.08
C PRO A 129 -23.18 -1.06 -5.14
N THR A 130 -22.45 -0.02 -4.70
CA THR A 130 -21.35 -0.16 -3.76
C THR A 130 -21.87 -0.51 -2.37
N HIS A 131 -21.54 -1.70 -1.86
CA HIS A 131 -21.88 -2.12 -0.52
C HIS A 131 -20.78 -1.75 0.46
N TRP A 132 -21.12 -0.95 1.45
CA TRP A 132 -20.16 -0.52 2.46
C TRP A 132 -20.81 -0.24 3.81
N ARG A 133 -20.01 -0.22 4.85
CA ARG A 133 -20.41 0.23 6.18
C ARG A 133 -19.36 1.14 6.80
N ARG A 134 -19.76 1.93 7.78
CA ARG A 134 -18.82 2.76 8.55
C ARG A 134 -18.20 1.94 9.66
N LEU A 135 -16.87 2.02 9.82
CA LEU A 135 -16.16 1.50 10.99
C LEU A 135 -16.30 2.47 12.18
N PRO A 136 -16.01 2.02 13.41
CA PRO A 136 -16.06 2.88 14.60
C PRO A 136 -15.18 4.14 14.51
N GLY A 137 -14.06 4.08 13.79
CA GLY A 137 -13.19 5.23 13.52
C GLY A 137 -13.68 6.16 12.41
N GLY A 138 -14.82 5.86 11.78
CA GLY A 138 -15.42 6.67 10.72
C GLY A 138 -15.04 6.23 9.31
N GLU A 139 -14.05 5.39 9.15
CA GLU A 139 -13.58 4.93 7.83
C GLU A 139 -14.63 4.04 7.15
N PRO A 140 -14.82 4.18 5.83
CA PRO A 140 -15.68 3.27 5.07
C PRO A 140 -15.00 1.92 4.86
N LEU A 141 -15.71 0.83 5.19
CA LEU A 141 -15.32 -0.54 4.85
C LEU A 141 -16.18 -1.03 3.70
N LEU A 142 -15.56 -1.40 2.58
CA LEU A 142 -16.22 -2.05 1.44
C LEU A 142 -16.50 -3.51 1.78
N LEU A 143 -17.77 -3.92 1.67
CA LEU A 143 -18.21 -5.26 2.12
C LEU A 143 -17.91 -6.35 1.08
N ASP A 144 -17.79 -5.97 -0.18
CA ASP A 144 -17.52 -6.89 -1.28
C ASP A 144 -16.03 -7.32 -1.31
N ALA A 145 -15.13 -6.57 -0.64
CA ALA A 145 -13.71 -6.90 -0.60
C ALA A 145 -13.41 -7.92 0.52
N GLU A 146 -13.02 -9.12 0.13
CA GLU A 146 -12.71 -10.23 1.05
C GLU A 146 -11.43 -10.01 1.88
N VAL A 147 -10.51 -9.22 1.37
CA VAL A 147 -9.23 -8.90 2.04
C VAL A 147 -9.15 -7.41 2.27
N TRP A 148 -9.01 -7.01 3.51
CA TRP A 148 -8.85 -5.61 3.87
C TRP A 148 -7.95 -5.42 5.10
N MET A 149 -7.38 -4.22 5.20
CA MET A 149 -6.53 -3.79 6.30
C MET A 149 -6.94 -2.40 6.75
N ARG A 150 -7.32 -2.23 8.02
CA ARG A 150 -7.49 -0.93 8.66
C ARG A 150 -6.14 -0.46 9.17
N CYS A 151 -5.71 0.71 8.75
CA CYS A 151 -4.37 1.20 9.01
C CYS A 151 -4.39 2.58 9.68
N ARG A 152 -3.42 2.81 10.57
CA ARG A 152 -3.10 4.12 11.14
C ARG A 152 -1.95 4.74 10.37
N ILE A 153 -2.11 5.95 9.88
CA ILE A 153 -1.06 6.66 9.17
C ILE A 153 0.04 7.08 10.15
N ARG A 154 1.26 6.60 9.92
CA ARG A 154 2.45 6.87 10.75
C ARG A 154 3.27 8.03 10.21
N ARG A 155 3.39 8.13 8.90
CA ARG A 155 4.19 9.15 8.23
C ARG A 155 3.57 9.53 6.89
N ARG A 156 3.73 10.79 6.53
CA ARG A 156 3.46 11.35 5.19
C ARG A 156 4.63 12.22 4.80
N THR A 157 5.08 12.07 3.57
CA THR A 157 6.07 12.95 2.95
C THR A 157 5.58 13.32 1.55
N VAL A 158 6.02 14.45 1.03
CA VAL A 158 5.81 14.81 -0.36
C VAL A 158 7.11 14.53 -1.09
N GLU A 159 7.04 13.62 -2.07
CA GLU A 159 8.18 13.26 -2.91
C GLU A 159 7.80 13.50 -4.37
N GLY A 160 8.41 14.48 -4.98
CA GLY A 160 8.04 14.94 -6.32
C GLY A 160 6.60 15.43 -6.37
N ASP A 161 5.77 14.80 -7.18
CA ASP A 161 4.35 15.14 -7.37
C ASP A 161 3.39 14.20 -6.62
N HIS A 162 3.90 13.43 -5.63
CA HIS A 162 3.12 12.48 -4.84
C HIS A 162 3.28 12.66 -3.33
N HIS A 163 2.21 12.36 -2.59
CA HIS A 163 2.29 12.04 -1.18
C HIS A 163 2.67 10.57 -1.04
N LEU A 164 3.79 10.29 -0.38
CA LEU A 164 4.15 8.96 0.10
C LEU A 164 3.62 8.79 1.52
N VAL A 165 2.83 7.76 1.74
CA VAL A 165 2.22 7.44 3.03
C VAL A 165 2.77 6.12 3.54
N ILE A 166 3.16 6.09 4.81
CA ILE A 166 3.48 4.87 5.55
C ILE A 166 2.41 4.71 6.61
N ALA A 167 1.74 3.56 6.62
CA ALA A 167 0.66 3.26 7.54
C ALA A 167 0.87 1.90 8.21
N GLU A 168 0.55 1.85 9.51
CA GLU A 168 0.61 0.65 10.34
C GLU A 168 -0.73 -0.05 10.32
N ILE A 169 -0.71 -1.35 10.07
CA ILE A 169 -1.91 -2.19 10.09
C ILE A 169 -2.35 -2.39 11.56
N LEU A 170 -3.55 -1.95 11.88
CA LEU A 170 -4.17 -2.11 13.20
C LEU A 170 -5.06 -3.34 13.26
N GLU A 171 -5.71 -3.65 12.16
CA GLU A 171 -6.67 -4.73 12.03
C GLU A 171 -6.69 -5.20 10.57
N SER A 172 -6.84 -6.50 10.35
CA SER A 172 -6.95 -7.06 9.00
C SER A 172 -7.92 -8.23 8.97
N ARG A 173 -8.51 -8.45 7.80
CA ARG A 173 -9.23 -9.65 7.46
C ARG A 173 -8.66 -10.22 6.16
N VAL A 174 -8.40 -11.50 6.18
CA VAL A 174 -8.05 -12.29 4.99
C VAL A 174 -9.17 -13.30 4.79
N GLY A 175 -10.02 -13.02 3.83
CA GLY A 175 -11.13 -13.89 3.45
C GLY A 175 -10.71 -14.91 2.39
N ARG A 176 -11.64 -15.28 1.49
CA ARG A 176 -11.40 -16.26 0.46
C ARG A 176 -10.31 -15.81 -0.51
N ALA A 177 -9.48 -16.75 -0.95
CA ALA A 177 -8.41 -16.48 -1.91
C ALA A 177 -8.98 -16.59 -3.35
N ASP A 178 -9.65 -15.54 -3.81
CA ASP A 178 -10.00 -15.38 -5.22
C ASP A 178 -8.81 -14.82 -6.02
N PRO A 179 -8.71 -15.11 -7.34
CA PRO A 179 -7.66 -14.56 -8.18
C PRO A 179 -7.58 -13.03 -8.05
N PRO A 180 -6.38 -12.45 -7.88
CA PRO A 180 -6.24 -11.01 -7.68
C PRO A 180 -6.61 -10.22 -8.94
N LEU A 181 -7.18 -9.03 -8.76
CA LEU A 181 -7.29 -8.04 -9.82
C LEU A 181 -5.93 -7.37 -9.99
N ILE A 182 -5.39 -7.38 -11.20
CA ILE A 182 -4.15 -6.69 -11.55
C ILE A 182 -4.40 -5.61 -12.58
N TYR A 183 -3.53 -4.60 -12.61
CA TYR A 183 -3.47 -3.59 -13.64
C TYR A 183 -2.13 -3.71 -14.37
N HIS A 184 -2.19 -3.87 -15.71
CA HIS A 184 -1.02 -4.04 -16.55
C HIS A 184 -1.28 -3.44 -17.92
N ASP A 185 -0.35 -2.68 -18.44
CA ASP A 185 -0.37 -2.05 -19.78
C ASP A 185 -1.69 -1.32 -20.11
N GLY A 186 -2.23 -0.58 -19.14
CA GLY A 186 -3.46 0.20 -19.32
C GLY A 186 -4.76 -0.60 -19.20
N SER A 187 -4.73 -1.86 -18.77
CA SER A 187 -5.90 -2.73 -18.68
C SER A 187 -5.94 -3.49 -17.36
N TYR A 188 -7.15 -3.78 -16.90
CA TYR A 188 -7.36 -4.72 -15.81
C TYR A 188 -7.22 -6.17 -16.32
N GLY A 189 -6.72 -7.04 -15.46
CA GLY A 189 -6.56 -8.46 -15.73
C GLY A 189 -6.53 -9.26 -14.44
N THR A 190 -6.24 -10.54 -14.54
CA THR A 190 -6.07 -11.43 -13.40
C THR A 190 -4.93 -12.41 -13.65
N VAL A 191 -4.39 -12.99 -12.60
CA VAL A 191 -3.44 -14.11 -12.69
C VAL A 191 -4.24 -15.40 -12.76
N GLY A 192 -4.03 -16.18 -13.80
CA GLY A 192 -4.65 -17.49 -13.95
C GLY A 192 -4.24 -18.48 -12.85
N PRO A 193 -5.01 -19.56 -12.63
CA PRO A 193 -4.61 -20.61 -11.70
C PRO A 193 -3.24 -21.14 -12.11
N ARG A 194 -2.38 -21.44 -11.11
CA ARG A 194 -1.12 -22.14 -11.36
C ARG A 194 -1.45 -23.47 -12.02
N SER A 195 -1.07 -23.64 -13.27
CA SER A 195 -1.02 -24.97 -13.87
C SER A 195 -0.01 -25.78 -13.07
N GLY A 196 -0.50 -26.71 -12.26
CA GLY A 196 0.33 -27.72 -11.62
C GLY A 196 1.17 -28.41 -12.70
N SER A 197 2.41 -28.68 -12.41
CA SER A 197 3.35 -29.40 -13.26
C SER A 197 2.71 -30.69 -13.80
N GLY A 198 2.36 -30.72 -15.10
CA GLY A 198 1.90 -31.92 -15.77
C GLY A 198 1.12 -31.62 -17.05
N SER A 199 1.79 -31.91 -18.20
CA SER A 199 1.26 -32.05 -19.55
C SER A 199 0.89 -30.77 -20.34
N GLY A 200 1.66 -30.58 -21.41
CA GLY A 200 1.47 -30.02 -22.73
C GLY A 200 0.60 -28.76 -22.99
N PRO A 201 1.00 -27.92 -23.95
CA PRO A 201 0.24 -26.73 -24.29
C PRO A 201 -1.05 -27.08 -25.04
N GLY A 202 -2.18 -26.92 -24.35
CA GLY A 202 -3.50 -26.86 -24.99
C GLY A 202 -3.73 -25.43 -25.53
N PRO A 203 -4.59 -25.26 -26.57
CA PRO A 203 -4.75 -23.98 -27.25
C PRO A 203 -5.34 -22.93 -26.31
N SER A 204 -4.71 -21.77 -26.30
CA SER A 204 -5.10 -20.58 -25.55
C SER A 204 -6.51 -20.13 -25.94
N SER A 205 -7.49 -20.31 -25.04
CA SER A 205 -8.74 -19.58 -25.11
C SER A 205 -8.47 -18.11 -24.78
N GLY A 206 -8.79 -17.23 -25.73
CA GLY A 206 -8.52 -15.79 -25.64
C GLY A 206 -9.18 -15.18 -24.39
N ALA A 207 -8.35 -14.63 -23.53
CA ALA A 207 -8.81 -13.74 -22.48
C ALA A 207 -9.43 -12.51 -23.14
N ALA A 208 -10.72 -12.30 -22.94
CA ALA A 208 -11.43 -11.11 -23.38
C ALA A 208 -10.75 -9.88 -22.76
N ARG A 209 -10.04 -9.11 -23.60
CA ARG A 209 -9.53 -7.78 -23.26
C ARG A 209 -10.73 -6.85 -23.16
N GLN A 210 -11.25 -6.65 -21.97
CA GLN A 210 -12.15 -5.51 -21.74
C GLN A 210 -11.30 -4.26 -21.63
N ALA A 211 -11.46 -3.39 -22.63
CA ALA A 211 -10.80 -2.10 -22.66
C ALA A 211 -11.25 -1.25 -21.46
N ALA A 212 -10.30 -0.65 -20.76
CA ALA A 212 -10.61 0.35 -19.76
C ALA A 212 -11.31 1.55 -20.45
N PRO A 213 -12.30 2.17 -19.83
CA PRO A 213 -12.93 3.38 -20.38
C PRO A 213 -11.85 4.48 -20.50
N PRO A 214 -11.91 5.33 -21.55
CA PRO A 214 -11.01 6.46 -21.69
C PRO A 214 -11.31 7.46 -20.57
N GLY A 215 -10.43 7.54 -19.61
CA GLY A 215 -10.49 8.46 -18.50
C GLY A 215 -9.15 8.49 -17.82
N ASP A 216 -8.50 9.66 -17.83
CA ASP A 216 -7.31 9.96 -17.03
C ASP A 216 -7.62 9.88 -15.52
N GLY A 217 -8.13 8.74 -15.09
CA GLY A 217 -8.29 8.43 -13.69
C GLY A 217 -6.90 8.23 -13.09
N ASP A 218 -6.54 9.09 -12.15
CA ASP A 218 -5.30 9.05 -11.40
C ASP A 218 -5.22 7.75 -10.58
N LEU A 219 -4.77 6.66 -11.21
CA LEU A 219 -4.55 5.36 -10.57
C LEU A 219 -3.25 5.35 -9.72
N GLY A 220 -2.72 6.53 -9.37
CA GLY A 220 -1.45 6.63 -8.66
C GLY A 220 -0.22 6.30 -9.53
N ILE A 221 -0.40 6.22 -10.86
CA ILE A 221 0.66 6.04 -11.84
C ILE A 221 0.74 7.31 -12.68
N ARG A 222 1.33 8.34 -12.15
CA ARG A 222 1.88 9.46 -12.90
C ARG A 222 3.35 9.56 -12.65
#